data_ff1cde8e2b78471697550a03c9404708
#
_entry.id   ff1cde8e2b78471697550a03c9404708
#
_cell.length_a   1.000
_cell.length_b   1.000
_cell.length_c   1.000
_cell.angle_alpha   90.00
_cell.angle_beta   90.00
_cell.angle_gamma   90.00
#
_symmetry.space_group_name_H-M   'P 1'
#
loop_
_entity.id
_entity.type
_entity.pdbx_description
1 polymer ?
#
loop_
_entity_poly.entity_id
_entity_poly.type
_entity_poly.pdbx_seq_one_letter_code
_entity_poly.pdbx_strand_id
1 'polypeptide(L)'
;MAKFQLIKTELDRLGSKMLQKFATELINQGHRATGYLIYSFRKDILFNPSGYRLAFFCNDYGLALEKKRQAGKYVPVDALTDWIITKGMASSNEEARSIAFAISRAIYLEGVPTTGRRTPKGKGAFRFSKVGRRTAWISHTAKTNKDLIKESISKAFKNQINTSMTNYIRNTNKAV
;
A
#
# COMPACT_ATOMS: atom_id res chain seq x y z
N MET A 1 -23.84 -22.04 -9.26
CA MET A 1 -23.01 -20.85 -8.94
C MET A 1 -22.43 -20.79 -7.51
N ALA A 2 -22.67 -21.76 -6.66
CA ALA A 2 -22.16 -21.78 -5.27
C ALA A 2 -20.71 -22.31 -5.08
N LYS A 3 -20.09 -22.81 -6.15
CA LYS A 3 -18.87 -23.65 -6.06
C LYS A 3 -17.61 -22.98 -5.48
N PHE A 4 -17.54 -21.63 -5.43
CA PHE A 4 -16.30 -20.95 -5.01
C PHE A 4 -16.53 -19.75 -4.06
N GLN A 5 -17.68 -19.73 -3.40
CA GLN A 5 -18.06 -18.62 -2.51
C GLN A 5 -17.10 -18.49 -1.31
N LEU A 6 -16.59 -19.59 -0.78
CA LEU A 6 -15.68 -19.58 0.37
C LEU A 6 -14.33 -18.95 0.02
N ILE A 7 -13.79 -19.23 -1.17
CA ILE A 7 -12.55 -18.60 -1.63
C ILE A 7 -12.77 -17.09 -1.77
N LYS A 8 -13.87 -16.67 -2.39
CA LYS A 8 -14.20 -15.24 -2.55
C LYS A 8 -14.27 -14.54 -1.20
N THR A 9 -14.95 -15.12 -0.22
CA THR A 9 -15.10 -14.56 1.12
C THR A 9 -13.75 -14.40 1.84
N GLU A 10 -12.87 -15.40 1.77
CA GLU A 10 -11.55 -15.32 2.39
C GLU A 10 -10.63 -14.31 1.67
N LEU A 11 -10.71 -14.21 0.35
CA LEU A 11 -10.00 -13.20 -0.42
C LEU A 11 -10.51 -11.78 -0.09
N ASP A 12 -11.81 -11.62 0.12
CA ASP A 12 -12.38 -10.34 0.54
C ASP A 12 -11.85 -9.93 1.92
N ARG A 13 -11.81 -10.86 2.87
CA ARG A 13 -11.25 -10.65 4.20
C ARG A 13 -9.76 -10.31 4.15
N LEU A 14 -8.99 -11.06 3.37
CA LEU A 14 -7.57 -10.77 3.14
C LEU A 14 -7.38 -9.38 2.54
N GLY A 15 -8.16 -9.05 1.52
CA GLY A 15 -8.13 -7.74 0.87
C GLY A 15 -8.36 -6.59 1.84
N SER A 16 -9.36 -6.70 2.72
CA SER A 16 -9.63 -5.69 3.75
C SER A 16 -8.46 -5.52 4.71
N LYS A 17 -7.86 -6.63 5.18
CA LYS A 17 -6.67 -6.58 6.04
C LYS A 17 -5.48 -5.93 5.33
N MET A 18 -5.25 -6.25 4.05
CA MET A 18 -4.16 -5.67 3.29
C MET A 18 -4.34 -4.16 3.07
N LEU A 19 -5.57 -3.68 2.81
CA LEU A 19 -5.83 -2.23 2.72
C LEU A 19 -5.48 -1.51 4.03
N GLN A 20 -5.81 -2.08 5.18
CA GLN A 20 -5.42 -1.52 6.48
C GLN A 20 -3.89 -1.49 6.65
N LYS A 21 -3.19 -2.57 6.25
CA LYS A 21 -1.71 -2.62 6.29
C LYS A 21 -1.08 -1.59 5.37
N PHE A 22 -1.61 -1.38 4.17
CA PHE A 22 -1.16 -0.34 3.25
C PHE A 22 -1.36 1.06 3.85
N ALA A 23 -2.52 1.33 4.45
CA ALA A 23 -2.78 2.60 5.11
C ALA A 23 -1.80 2.85 6.28
N THR A 24 -1.56 1.83 7.12
CA THR A 24 -0.61 1.91 8.22
C THR A 24 0.81 2.21 7.74
N GLU A 25 1.27 1.53 6.68
CA GLU A 25 2.60 1.76 6.14
C GLU A 25 2.76 3.18 5.58
N LEU A 26 1.75 3.72 4.87
CA LEU A 26 1.77 5.10 4.40
C LEU A 26 1.83 6.12 5.55
N ILE A 27 1.10 5.86 6.64
CA ILE A 27 1.15 6.69 7.85
C ILE A 27 2.54 6.64 8.48
N ASN A 28 3.11 5.44 8.62
CA ASN A 28 4.44 5.22 9.16
C ASN A 28 5.53 5.93 8.35
N GLN A 29 5.40 5.94 7.03
CA GLN A 29 6.29 6.66 6.12
C GLN A 29 6.05 8.19 6.13
N GLY A 30 5.03 8.68 6.84
CA GLY A 30 4.71 10.11 6.92
C GLY A 30 3.97 10.66 5.70
N HIS A 31 3.35 9.79 4.88
CA HIS A 31 2.62 10.22 3.69
C HIS A 31 1.18 10.67 3.94
N ARG A 32 0.70 10.65 5.18
CA ARG A 32 -0.61 11.19 5.51
C ARG A 32 -0.53 12.71 5.67
N ALA A 33 -1.09 13.46 4.73
CA ALA A 33 -1.40 14.87 4.87
C ALA A 33 -2.91 15.02 5.06
N THR A 34 -3.67 15.04 3.98
CA THR A 34 -5.14 15.11 3.99
C THR A 34 -5.81 13.75 4.19
N GLY A 35 -5.10 12.65 3.96
CA GLY A 35 -5.64 11.30 3.93
C GLY A 35 -6.23 10.89 2.58
N TYR A 36 -6.27 11.79 1.58
CA TYR A 36 -6.91 11.55 0.29
C TYR A 36 -6.46 10.25 -0.41
N LEU A 37 -5.16 9.91 -0.34
CA LEU A 37 -4.65 8.66 -0.90
C LEU A 37 -5.25 7.44 -0.18
N ILE A 38 -5.30 7.47 1.16
CA ILE A 38 -5.83 6.35 1.96
C ILE A 38 -7.33 6.17 1.68
N TYR A 39 -8.08 7.26 1.56
CA TYR A 39 -9.51 7.22 1.24
C TYR A 39 -9.79 6.73 -0.20
N SER A 40 -8.81 6.81 -1.11
CA SER A 40 -8.94 6.30 -2.47
C SER A 40 -8.76 4.78 -2.59
N PHE A 41 -8.38 4.10 -1.51
CA PHE A 41 -8.13 2.67 -1.54
C PHE A 41 -9.38 1.88 -1.81
N ARG A 42 -9.30 1.03 -2.82
CA ARG A 42 -10.35 0.08 -3.20
C ARG A 42 -9.73 -1.28 -3.46
N LYS A 43 -10.52 -2.31 -3.30
CA LYS A 43 -10.19 -3.69 -3.70
C LYS A 43 -11.29 -4.25 -4.56
N ASP A 44 -10.94 -5.17 -5.43
CA ASP A 44 -11.89 -5.96 -6.20
C ASP A 44 -11.42 -7.40 -6.32
N ILE A 45 -12.39 -8.33 -6.44
CA ILE A 45 -12.13 -9.74 -6.65
C ILE A 45 -12.68 -10.12 -8.01
N LEU A 46 -11.77 -10.23 -8.96
CA LEU A 46 -12.06 -10.60 -10.32
C LEU A 46 -12.00 -12.13 -10.46
N PHE A 47 -12.96 -12.69 -11.16
CA PHE A 47 -12.96 -14.10 -11.53
C PHE A 47 -12.75 -14.21 -13.04
N ASN A 48 -11.82 -15.07 -13.42
CA ASN A 48 -11.56 -15.43 -14.81
C ASN A 48 -11.37 -16.95 -14.92
N PRO A 49 -11.31 -17.54 -16.14
CA PRO A 49 -11.11 -18.97 -16.31
C PRO A 49 -9.87 -19.55 -15.61
N SER A 50 -8.85 -18.72 -15.37
CA SER A 50 -7.62 -19.10 -14.67
C SER A 50 -7.74 -19.03 -13.14
N GLY A 51 -8.86 -18.51 -12.59
CA GLY A 51 -9.08 -18.41 -11.15
C GLY A 51 -9.48 -17.03 -10.64
N TYR A 52 -9.26 -16.82 -9.34
CA TYR A 52 -9.53 -15.54 -8.67
C TYR A 52 -8.32 -14.63 -8.66
N ARG A 53 -8.55 -13.36 -8.88
CA ARG A 53 -7.56 -12.29 -8.74
C ARG A 53 -8.08 -11.26 -7.73
N LEU A 54 -7.34 -11.06 -6.64
CA LEU A 54 -7.55 -9.93 -5.74
C LEU A 54 -6.75 -8.74 -6.27
N ALA A 55 -7.44 -7.69 -6.68
CA ALA A 55 -6.86 -6.45 -7.18
C ALA A 55 -7.03 -5.32 -6.16
N PHE A 56 -6.02 -4.45 -6.08
CA PHE A 56 -6.03 -3.25 -5.25
C PHE A 56 -5.88 -2.02 -6.14
N PHE A 57 -6.63 -0.97 -5.82
CA PHE A 57 -6.63 0.28 -6.56
C PHE A 57 -6.39 1.44 -5.61
N CYS A 58 -5.69 2.43 -6.09
CA CYS A 58 -5.49 3.72 -5.44
C CYS A 58 -5.31 4.81 -6.49
N ASN A 59 -5.31 6.06 -6.07
CA ASN A 59 -4.95 7.18 -6.95
C ASN A 59 -3.52 7.04 -7.47
N ASP A 60 -3.24 7.60 -8.66
CA ASP A 60 -1.94 7.57 -9.34
C ASP A 60 -0.79 8.06 -8.46
N TYR A 61 -1.07 8.99 -7.55
CA TYR A 61 -0.12 9.45 -6.56
C TYR A 61 0.46 8.31 -5.70
N GLY A 62 -0.34 7.27 -5.39
CA GLY A 62 0.12 6.09 -4.66
C GLY A 62 1.19 5.31 -5.42
N LEU A 63 1.04 5.19 -6.75
CA LEU A 63 2.05 4.55 -7.60
C LEU A 63 3.32 5.40 -7.70
N ALA A 64 3.20 6.73 -7.70
CA ALA A 64 4.35 7.62 -7.65
C ALA A 64 5.16 7.48 -6.35
N LEU A 65 4.48 7.23 -5.21
CA LEU A 65 5.13 6.95 -3.93
C LEU A 65 5.75 5.55 -3.86
N GLU A 66 5.24 4.58 -4.61
CA GLU A 66 5.85 3.25 -4.69
C GLU A 66 7.21 3.29 -5.37
N LYS A 67 7.31 4.05 -6.45
CA LYS A 67 8.51 4.15 -7.26
C LYS A 67 9.51 5.16 -6.65
N LYS A 68 10.80 4.89 -6.82
CA LYS A 68 11.83 5.88 -6.53
C LYS A 68 11.70 7.07 -7.50
N ARG A 69 12.01 8.28 -7.02
CA ARG A 69 12.20 9.44 -7.87
C ARG A 69 13.70 9.61 -8.14
N GLN A 70 14.07 9.67 -9.40
CA GLN A 70 15.46 9.92 -9.80
C GLN A 70 15.82 11.38 -9.51
N ALA A 71 17.10 11.63 -9.23
CA ALA A 71 17.67 12.97 -9.18
C ALA A 71 17.54 13.69 -10.54
N GLY A 72 17.73 14.99 -10.55
CA GLY A 72 17.73 15.81 -11.78
C GLY A 72 16.39 16.44 -12.14
N LYS A 73 15.32 16.24 -11.35
CA LYS A 73 14.01 16.87 -11.58
C LYS A 73 13.50 17.53 -10.30
N TYR A 74 13.23 18.83 -10.37
CA TYR A 74 12.62 19.58 -9.29
C TYR A 74 11.18 19.14 -9.04
N VAL A 75 10.77 19.18 -7.77
CA VAL A 75 9.35 19.13 -7.42
C VAL A 75 8.82 20.56 -7.42
N PRO A 76 7.61 20.82 -7.95
CA PRO A 76 7.02 22.17 -7.89
C PRO A 76 6.98 22.68 -6.46
N VAL A 77 7.55 23.89 -6.25
CA VAL A 77 7.66 24.49 -4.92
C VAL A 77 6.28 24.77 -4.33
N ASP A 78 5.32 25.21 -5.14
CA ASP A 78 3.99 25.54 -4.68
C ASP A 78 3.27 24.28 -4.12
N ALA A 79 3.35 23.14 -4.81
CA ALA A 79 2.78 21.87 -4.33
C ALA A 79 3.43 21.40 -3.01
N LEU A 80 4.73 21.67 -2.82
CA LEU A 80 5.42 21.37 -1.56
C LEU A 80 5.02 22.37 -0.47
N THR A 81 4.81 23.62 -0.81
CA THR A 81 4.36 24.66 0.13
C THR A 81 2.99 24.28 0.72
N ASP A 82 2.02 23.95 -0.13
CA ASP A 82 0.70 23.49 0.30
C ASP A 82 0.78 22.25 1.20
N TRP A 83 1.65 21.31 0.83
CA TRP A 83 1.89 20.11 1.63
C TRP A 83 2.49 20.43 3.00
N ILE A 84 3.45 21.37 3.08
CA ILE A 84 4.11 21.78 4.33
C ILE A 84 3.10 22.45 5.26
N ILE A 85 2.25 23.33 4.72
CA ILE A 85 1.17 24.00 5.47
C ILE A 85 0.19 22.96 6.00
N THR A 86 -0.28 22.05 5.13
CA THR A 86 -1.20 20.96 5.52
C THR A 86 -0.62 20.08 6.62
N LYS A 87 0.71 19.92 6.66
CA LYS A 87 1.43 19.17 7.69
C LYS A 87 1.67 19.94 8.98
N GLY A 88 1.37 21.25 9.02
CA GLY A 88 1.70 22.12 10.16
C GLY A 88 3.21 22.21 10.41
N MET A 89 4.03 22.17 9.36
CA MET A 89 5.50 22.20 9.46
C MET A 89 6.08 23.61 9.41
N ALA A 90 5.26 24.61 9.14
CA ALA A 90 5.63 26.01 9.07
C ALA A 90 4.52 26.88 9.69
N SER A 91 4.95 28.02 10.24
CA SER A 91 4.07 28.99 10.92
C SER A 91 3.59 30.10 9.97
N SER A 92 4.26 30.29 8.83
CA SER A 92 3.90 31.27 7.80
C SER A 92 4.08 30.72 6.38
N ASN A 93 3.50 31.37 5.40
CA ASN A 93 3.65 31.03 3.99
C ASN A 93 5.11 31.19 3.50
N GLU A 94 5.80 32.23 3.96
CA GLU A 94 7.21 32.48 3.60
C GLU A 94 8.10 31.38 4.14
N GLU A 95 7.90 30.97 5.39
CA GLU A 95 8.62 29.84 5.99
C GLU A 95 8.32 28.53 5.24
N ALA A 96 7.06 28.26 4.92
CA ALA A 96 6.66 27.09 4.16
C ALA A 96 7.33 27.05 2.78
N ARG A 97 7.38 28.19 2.09
CA ARG A 97 8.03 28.30 0.78
C ARG A 97 9.53 28.10 0.86
N SER A 98 10.19 28.62 1.88
CA SER A 98 11.63 28.42 2.13
C SER A 98 11.95 26.94 2.36
N ILE A 99 11.16 26.26 3.20
CA ILE A 99 11.30 24.83 3.46
C ILE A 99 11.02 24.03 2.18
N ALA A 100 9.99 24.40 1.41
CA ALA A 100 9.63 23.77 0.14
C ALA A 100 10.77 23.82 -0.87
N PHE A 101 11.42 24.99 -0.99
CA PHE A 101 12.57 25.16 -1.87
C PHE A 101 13.74 24.27 -1.45
N ALA A 102 14.06 24.22 -0.15
CA ALA A 102 15.12 23.35 0.36
C ALA A 102 14.84 21.85 0.11
N ILE A 103 13.57 21.42 0.29
CA ILE A 103 13.15 20.05 0.00
C ILE A 103 13.23 19.76 -1.50
N SER A 104 12.73 20.67 -2.35
CA SER A 104 12.77 20.53 -3.81
C SER A 104 14.21 20.39 -4.32
N ARG A 105 15.12 21.23 -3.79
CA ARG A 105 16.56 21.15 -4.10
C ARG A 105 17.19 19.85 -3.64
N ALA A 106 16.88 19.36 -2.44
CA ALA A 106 17.38 18.09 -1.95
C ALA A 106 16.91 16.93 -2.84
N ILE A 107 15.64 16.92 -3.25
CA ILE A 107 15.09 15.93 -4.18
C ILE A 107 15.75 16.03 -5.55
N TYR A 108 16.04 17.23 -6.04
CA TYR A 108 16.76 17.42 -7.30
C TYR A 108 18.16 16.80 -7.24
N LEU A 109 18.90 17.01 -6.16
CA LEU A 109 20.28 16.53 -6.01
C LEU A 109 20.37 15.03 -5.74
N GLU A 110 19.51 14.52 -4.88
CA GLU A 110 19.63 13.15 -4.33
C GLU A 110 18.57 12.19 -4.86
N GLY A 111 17.46 12.71 -5.43
CA GLY A 111 16.26 11.94 -5.70
C GLY A 111 15.56 11.50 -4.41
N VAL A 112 14.62 10.57 -4.55
CA VAL A 112 13.97 9.86 -3.43
C VAL A 112 14.23 8.36 -3.60
N PRO A 113 15.22 7.79 -2.91
CA PRO A 113 15.56 6.39 -3.06
C PRO A 113 14.50 5.47 -2.45
N THR A 114 14.29 4.30 -3.05
CA THR A 114 13.27 3.34 -2.62
C THR A 114 13.64 2.58 -1.36
N THR A 115 14.87 2.14 -1.23
CA THR A 115 15.30 1.32 -0.09
C THR A 115 16.82 1.29 0.03
N GLY A 116 17.30 0.99 1.23
CA GLY A 116 18.57 0.34 1.44
C GLY A 116 19.77 1.21 1.78
N ARG A 117 19.80 2.49 1.50
CA ARG A 117 20.78 3.36 2.15
C ARG A 117 20.11 4.01 3.35
N ARG A 118 20.48 3.55 4.53
CA ARG A 118 20.29 4.32 5.77
C ARG A 118 21.01 5.65 5.58
N THR A 119 20.31 6.65 5.09
CA THR A 119 20.78 8.01 5.29
C THR A 119 20.79 8.22 6.79
N PRO A 120 21.88 8.72 7.39
CA PRO A 120 21.92 8.98 8.81
C PRO A 120 20.69 9.77 9.24
N LYS A 121 20.11 9.43 10.39
CA LYS A 121 18.97 10.18 10.95
C LYS A 121 19.24 11.67 10.81
N GLY A 122 18.32 12.40 10.20
CA GLY A 122 18.44 13.85 10.02
C GLY A 122 19.11 14.34 8.73
N LYS A 123 19.50 13.46 7.80
CA LYS A 123 20.06 13.88 6.50
C LYS A 123 19.23 13.33 5.32
N GLY A 124 19.16 14.10 4.23
CA GLY A 124 18.51 13.71 2.99
C GLY A 124 16.99 13.56 3.07
N ALA A 125 16.39 12.92 2.06
CA ALA A 125 14.95 12.76 1.92
C ALA A 125 14.29 11.92 3.05
N PHE A 126 15.06 11.18 3.83
CA PHE A 126 14.56 10.35 4.93
C PHE A 126 14.47 11.04 6.29
N ARG A 127 14.99 12.28 6.43
CA ARG A 127 14.99 13.01 7.70
C ARG A 127 13.60 13.19 8.33
N PHE A 128 12.55 13.12 7.52
CA PHE A 128 11.16 13.27 7.94
C PHE A 128 10.43 11.93 8.11
N SER A 129 11.09 10.80 7.88
CA SER A 129 10.48 9.48 8.02
C SER A 129 10.88 8.83 9.34
N LYS A 130 9.90 8.43 10.16
CA LYS A 130 10.12 7.70 11.41
C LYS A 130 10.74 6.32 11.18
N VAL A 131 10.43 5.70 10.05
CA VAL A 131 10.90 4.34 9.70
C VAL A 131 12.10 4.35 8.75
N GLY A 132 12.65 5.52 8.41
CA GLY A 132 13.78 5.64 7.47
C GLY A 132 13.44 5.25 6.03
N ARG A 133 12.16 5.28 5.66
CA ARG A 133 11.65 4.89 4.34
C ARG A 133 10.53 5.84 3.94
N ARG A 134 10.51 6.24 2.66
CA ARG A 134 9.47 7.12 2.11
C ARG A 134 8.90 6.64 0.78
N THR A 135 9.28 5.43 0.35
CA THR A 135 8.84 4.83 -0.91
C THR A 135 8.67 3.32 -0.74
N ALA A 136 8.23 2.63 -1.78
CA ALA A 136 8.04 1.18 -1.79
C ALA A 136 7.06 0.69 -0.71
N TRP A 137 5.98 1.44 -0.46
CA TRP A 137 4.99 1.13 0.56
C TRP A 137 4.18 -0.13 0.23
N ILE A 138 3.87 -0.36 -1.07
CA ILE A 138 3.16 -1.55 -1.55
C ILE A 138 4.05 -2.78 -1.40
N SER A 139 5.23 -2.72 -2.03
CA SER A 139 6.19 -3.84 -2.06
C SER A 139 6.63 -4.23 -0.65
N HIS A 140 6.89 -3.25 0.20
CA HIS A 140 7.28 -3.51 1.59
C HIS A 140 6.15 -4.18 2.36
N THR A 141 4.93 -3.64 2.30
CA THR A 141 3.78 -4.21 2.98
C THR A 141 3.50 -5.63 2.51
N ALA A 142 3.54 -5.89 1.21
CA ALA A 142 3.35 -7.23 0.66
C ALA A 142 4.43 -8.21 1.16
N LYS A 143 5.70 -7.79 1.15
CA LYS A 143 6.82 -8.61 1.64
C LYS A 143 6.70 -8.92 3.13
N THR A 144 6.40 -7.92 3.94
CA THR A 144 6.30 -8.07 5.42
C THR A 144 5.09 -8.92 5.83
N ASN A 145 4.03 -8.96 5.02
CA ASN A 145 2.82 -9.74 5.31
C ASN A 145 2.71 -11.00 4.44
N LYS A 146 3.83 -11.51 3.92
CA LYS A 146 3.84 -12.70 3.05
C LYS A 146 3.21 -13.93 3.71
N ASP A 147 3.47 -14.15 4.98
CA ASP A 147 2.93 -15.32 5.71
C ASP A 147 1.43 -15.18 5.94
N LEU A 148 0.95 -14.00 6.31
CA LEU A 148 -0.49 -13.71 6.39
C LEU A 148 -1.20 -14.01 5.05
N ILE A 149 -0.59 -13.61 3.94
CA ILE A 149 -1.12 -13.86 2.59
C ILE A 149 -1.19 -15.36 2.31
N LYS A 150 -0.08 -16.08 2.55
CA LYS A 150 -0.01 -17.53 2.37
C LYS A 150 -1.03 -18.28 3.21
N GLU A 151 -1.11 -17.99 4.50
CA GLU A 151 -2.05 -18.62 5.42
C GLU A 151 -3.52 -18.39 5.00
N SER A 152 -3.86 -17.16 4.64
CA SER A 152 -5.21 -16.81 4.20
C SER A 152 -5.60 -17.56 2.93
N ILE A 153 -4.68 -17.64 1.95
CA ILE A 153 -4.91 -18.39 0.71
C ILE A 153 -5.04 -19.89 1.00
N SER A 154 -4.11 -20.47 1.77
CA SER A 154 -4.14 -21.89 2.13
C SER A 154 -5.43 -22.25 2.87
N LYS A 155 -5.89 -21.42 3.79
CA LYS A 155 -7.14 -21.60 4.51
C LYS A 155 -8.35 -21.58 3.57
N ALA A 156 -8.37 -20.62 2.62
CA ALA A 156 -9.43 -20.51 1.62
C ALA A 156 -9.58 -21.81 0.82
N PHE A 157 -8.47 -22.35 0.32
CA PHE A 157 -8.47 -23.59 -0.45
C PHE A 157 -8.84 -24.80 0.40
N LYS A 158 -8.27 -24.97 1.60
CA LYS A 158 -8.63 -26.07 2.51
C LYS A 158 -10.12 -26.10 2.81
N ASN A 159 -10.71 -24.96 3.16
CA ASN A 159 -12.12 -24.86 3.46
C ASN A 159 -12.99 -25.21 2.24
N GLN A 160 -12.59 -24.76 1.05
CA GLN A 160 -13.31 -25.04 -0.18
C GLN A 160 -13.26 -26.53 -0.52
N ILE A 161 -12.08 -27.17 -0.42
CA ILE A 161 -11.90 -28.60 -0.68
C ILE A 161 -12.73 -29.42 0.31
N ASN A 162 -12.62 -29.17 1.62
CA ASN A 162 -13.36 -29.88 2.65
C ASN A 162 -14.87 -29.80 2.43
N THR A 163 -15.39 -28.60 2.12
CA THR A 163 -16.82 -28.42 1.83
C THR A 163 -17.24 -29.17 0.58
N SER A 164 -16.43 -29.15 -0.47
CA SER A 164 -16.72 -29.88 -1.70
C SER A 164 -16.73 -31.38 -1.50
N MET A 165 -15.77 -31.93 -0.74
CA MET A 165 -15.71 -33.35 -0.40
C MET A 165 -16.88 -33.79 0.47
N THR A 166 -17.22 -33.03 1.50
CA THR A 166 -18.37 -33.30 2.38
C THR A 166 -19.68 -33.33 1.59
N ASN A 167 -19.87 -32.39 0.68
CA ASN A 167 -21.06 -32.32 -0.17
C ASN A 167 -21.11 -33.50 -1.16
N TYR A 168 -19.97 -33.91 -1.70
CA TYR A 168 -19.88 -35.10 -2.57
C TYR A 168 -20.29 -36.36 -1.83
N ILE A 169 -19.70 -36.64 -0.67
CA ILE A 169 -20.03 -37.82 0.16
C ILE A 169 -21.51 -37.82 0.55
N ARG A 170 -22.05 -36.69 0.97
CA ARG A 170 -23.47 -36.57 1.35
C ARG A 170 -24.41 -36.86 0.18
N ASN A 171 -24.06 -36.42 -1.01
CA ASN A 171 -24.88 -36.67 -2.20
C ASN A 171 -24.79 -38.13 -2.66
N THR A 172 -23.63 -38.76 -2.56
CA THR A 172 -23.44 -40.17 -2.89
C THR A 172 -24.24 -41.07 -1.93
N ASN A 173 -24.21 -40.78 -0.64
CA ASN A 173 -24.97 -41.55 0.38
C ASN A 173 -26.50 -41.36 0.30
N LYS A 174 -27.01 -40.37 -0.41
CA LYS A 174 -28.45 -40.18 -0.66
C LYS A 174 -28.93 -40.87 -1.93
N ALA A 175 -28.02 -41.33 -2.79
CA ALA A 175 -28.32 -41.98 -4.05
C ALA A 175 -28.32 -43.52 -3.93
N VAL A 176 -28.02 -44.06 -2.76
CA VAL A 176 -28.15 -45.47 -2.33
C VAL A 176 -29.36 -45.58 -1.42
#